data_d02bd720fa198fbf28cd636a65e6e428
#
_entry.id   d02bd720fa198fbf28cd636a65e6e428
#
_cell.length_a   1.000
_cell.length_b   1.000
_cell.length_c   1.000
_cell.angle_alpha   90.00
_cell.angle_beta   90.00
_cell.angle_gamma   90.00
#
_symmetry.space_group_name_H-M   'P 1'
#
loop_
_entity.id
_entity.type
_entity.pdbx_description
1 polymer ?
#
loop_
_entity_poly.entity_id
_entity_poly.type
_entity_poly.pdbx_seq_one_letter_code
_entity_poly.pdbx_strand_id
1 'polypeptide(L)'
;MAENEPLKILAPASQVPTIARNLNRRRFLSFAAAAGGAGVLAACTPGGAESSAPQATGGELEDSLSIYTWGDYDDPGVIENFTTELGPTITLDSYNSNEELVSKLIAANGTSGYDIIVPTGPFIPQMIENGLFTPLNLDLIPNIEHVDPEFLGLAWDPENEYSICKAWGTTGFVYDTTVIDRELTTWADFLDAAQNEASGSVSMLDDPIAIAGAYLWSIGESQSTTDEALLAEAEDYMVNNIAPHISTFESYPGGTIIPTNAAALVQTWNGDARLGILESADPDRWKWVLPAPTTEIWMDNWAIAAGAPHPEAAHAFINYVLTPENSL
;
A
#
# COMPACT_ATOMS: atom_id res chain seq x y z
N MET A 1 -27.70 -1.04 24.55
CA MET A 1 -26.43 -1.21 25.30
C MET A 1 -25.70 -2.30 24.53
N ALA A 2 -24.75 -1.91 23.69
CA ALA A 2 -23.90 -2.86 22.99
C ALA A 2 -22.88 -3.40 23.98
N GLU A 3 -22.81 -4.71 24.14
CA GLU A 3 -21.79 -5.38 24.95
C GLU A 3 -20.43 -5.14 24.26
N ASN A 4 -19.51 -4.51 24.98
CA ASN A 4 -18.11 -4.40 24.57
C ASN A 4 -17.50 -5.80 24.49
N GLU A 5 -17.34 -6.36 23.31
CA GLU A 5 -16.51 -7.54 23.12
C GLU A 5 -15.04 -7.19 23.47
N PRO A 6 -14.33 -8.07 24.19
CA PRO A 6 -12.93 -7.80 24.54
C PRO A 6 -12.03 -7.89 23.30
N LEU A 7 -11.16 -6.90 23.16
CA LEU A 7 -10.13 -6.85 22.11
C LEU A 7 -9.30 -8.15 22.14
N LYS A 8 -9.33 -8.94 21.05
CA LYS A 8 -8.50 -10.14 20.91
C LYS A 8 -7.18 -9.78 20.24
N ILE A 9 -6.08 -9.88 20.98
CA ILE A 9 -4.73 -9.69 20.43
C ILE A 9 -4.22 -11.08 20.02
N LEU A 10 -3.95 -11.29 18.75
CA LEU A 10 -3.28 -12.47 18.23
C LEU A 10 -1.77 -12.27 18.36
N ALA A 11 -1.10 -13.12 19.15
CA ALA A 11 0.33 -13.11 19.29
C ALA A 11 0.86 -14.55 19.37
N PRO A 12 2.10 -14.83 18.91
CA PRO A 12 2.72 -16.15 19.07
C PRO A 12 2.72 -16.57 20.54
N ALA A 13 2.42 -17.83 20.82
CA ALA A 13 2.30 -18.36 22.18
C ALA A 13 3.55 -18.10 23.05
N SER A 14 4.74 -17.99 22.44
CA SER A 14 5.99 -17.66 23.11
C SER A 14 6.07 -16.21 23.63
N GLN A 15 5.28 -15.29 23.10
CA GLN A 15 5.28 -13.87 23.49
C GLN A 15 4.18 -13.53 24.49
N VAL A 16 3.16 -14.38 24.65
CA VAL A 16 2.03 -14.16 25.57
C VAL A 16 2.46 -13.87 27.01
N PRO A 17 3.44 -14.58 27.61
CA PRO A 17 3.88 -14.28 28.98
C PRO A 17 4.53 -12.90 29.14
N THR A 18 5.20 -12.40 28.09
CA THR A 18 5.87 -11.09 28.10
C THR A 18 4.87 -9.96 27.97
N ILE A 19 3.86 -10.13 27.10
CA ILE A 19 2.77 -9.17 26.91
C ILE A 19 1.91 -9.08 28.17
N ALA A 20 1.51 -10.21 28.76
CA ALA A 20 0.71 -10.25 29.99
C ALA A 20 1.42 -9.62 31.19
N ARG A 21 2.76 -9.70 31.28
CA ARG A 21 3.56 -9.13 32.36
C ARG A 21 3.69 -7.61 32.25
N ASN A 22 3.61 -7.06 31.05
CA ASN A 22 3.74 -5.62 30.78
C ASN A 22 2.40 -4.87 30.85
N LEU A 23 1.26 -5.57 30.73
CA LEU A 23 -0.10 -4.99 30.78
C LEU A 23 -0.72 -4.95 32.20
N ASN A 24 0.06 -5.05 33.26
CA ASN A 24 -0.48 -5.07 34.62
C ASN A 24 -0.96 -3.68 35.03
N ARG A 25 -2.28 -3.53 35.32
CA ARG A 25 -2.98 -2.27 35.67
C ARG A 25 -2.27 -1.46 36.80
N ARG A 26 -1.55 -2.10 37.66
CA ARG A 26 -0.82 -1.44 38.79
C ARG A 26 0.39 -0.63 38.31
N ARG A 27 1.05 -1.00 37.22
CA ARG A 27 2.15 -0.23 36.61
C ARG A 27 1.68 0.92 35.75
N PHE A 28 0.53 0.77 35.13
CA PHE A 28 -0.09 1.86 34.35
C PHE A 28 -0.52 3.03 35.24
N LEU A 29 -1.07 2.73 36.43
CA LEU A 29 -1.49 3.77 37.39
C LEU A 29 -0.32 4.44 38.13
N SER A 30 0.83 3.79 38.25
CA SER A 30 2.02 4.39 38.88
C SER A 30 2.77 5.37 37.98
N PHE A 31 2.62 5.30 36.66
CA PHE A 31 3.16 6.32 35.75
C PHE A 31 2.31 7.60 35.72
N ALA A 32 1.00 7.49 35.94
CA ALA A 32 0.11 8.64 36.00
C ALA A 32 0.25 9.48 37.29
N ALA A 33 0.76 8.87 38.38
CA ALA A 33 0.90 9.55 39.67
C ALA A 33 2.23 10.33 39.84
N ALA A 34 3.22 10.11 38.98
CA ALA A 34 4.53 10.78 39.06
C ALA A 34 4.65 12.10 38.29
N ALA A 35 3.64 12.43 37.47
CA ALA A 35 3.59 13.67 36.65
C ALA A 35 2.66 14.75 37.24
N GLY A 36 2.07 14.53 38.40
CA GLY A 36 1.06 15.41 38.99
C GLY A 36 1.57 16.22 40.18
N GLY A 37 2.42 17.20 39.93
CA GLY A 37 2.85 18.16 40.93
C GLY A 37 3.17 19.52 40.36
N ALA A 38 2.19 20.35 40.20
CA ALA A 38 2.10 21.80 40.27
C ALA A 38 1.29 22.42 39.09
N GLY A 39 0.18 23.04 39.42
CA GLY A 39 -0.29 24.22 38.67
C GLY A 39 -1.70 24.17 38.07
N VAL A 40 -2.64 24.72 38.87
CA VAL A 40 -3.79 25.54 38.46
C VAL A 40 -4.98 24.88 37.72
N LEU A 41 -6.08 24.84 38.47
CA LEU A 41 -7.46 24.69 38.03
C LEU A 41 -7.80 25.66 36.86
N ALA A 42 -8.02 25.12 35.70
CA ALA A 42 -8.77 25.77 34.65
C ALA A 42 -9.91 24.84 34.19
N ALA A 43 -11.10 25.42 34.13
CA ALA A 43 -12.39 24.79 34.01
C ALA A 43 -12.50 23.74 32.89
N CYS A 44 -13.11 22.59 33.23
CA CYS A 44 -13.63 21.62 32.28
C CYS A 44 -14.74 22.25 31.43
N THR A 45 -14.45 22.42 30.15
CA THR A 45 -15.46 22.45 29.11
C THR A 45 -15.32 21.14 28.34
N PRO A 46 -16.39 20.34 28.10
CA PRO A 46 -16.31 19.19 27.23
C PRO A 46 -16.47 19.68 25.77
N GLY A 47 -15.39 20.20 25.23
CA GLY A 47 -15.20 20.42 23.84
C GLY A 47 -14.06 19.55 23.42
N GLY A 48 -14.25 18.61 22.50
CA GLY A 48 -13.18 17.89 21.87
C GLY A 48 -12.15 18.92 21.37
N ALA A 49 -10.90 18.81 21.81
CA ALA A 49 -9.82 19.48 21.16
C ALA A 49 -9.71 18.84 19.76
N GLU A 50 -10.32 19.45 18.76
CA GLU A 50 -9.89 19.28 17.39
C GLU A 50 -8.41 19.67 17.40
N SER A 51 -7.53 18.70 17.28
CA SER A 51 -6.14 18.94 16.92
C SER A 51 -6.23 19.51 15.50
N SER A 52 -6.26 20.83 15.38
CA SER A 52 -6.17 21.47 14.09
C SER A 52 -4.73 21.29 13.62
N ALA A 53 -4.47 20.19 12.91
CA ALA A 53 -3.26 20.05 12.12
C ALA A 53 -3.14 21.29 11.21
N PRO A 54 -1.91 21.77 10.93
CA PRO A 54 -1.72 22.85 9.99
C PRO A 54 -2.35 22.48 8.66
N GLN A 55 -3.12 23.37 8.08
CA GLN A 55 -3.71 23.21 6.75
C GLN A 55 -3.01 24.13 5.77
N ALA A 56 -2.80 23.63 4.55
CA ALA A 56 -2.22 24.45 3.48
C ALA A 56 -3.15 25.58 3.07
N THR A 57 -2.59 26.76 2.94
CA THR A 57 -3.29 28.01 2.59
C THR A 57 -2.69 28.73 1.38
N GLY A 58 -1.65 28.16 0.74
CA GLY A 58 -0.86 28.75 -0.32
C GLY A 58 0.24 29.68 0.22
N GLY A 59 0.78 29.33 1.39
CA GLY A 59 1.89 30.03 2.03
C GLY A 59 3.27 29.71 1.47
N GLU A 60 4.32 30.03 2.24
CA GLU A 60 5.67 29.59 1.94
C GLU A 60 5.79 28.07 2.16
N LEU A 61 6.56 27.39 1.30
CA LEU A 61 6.81 25.97 1.43
C LEU A 61 7.71 25.72 2.64
N GLU A 62 7.44 24.63 3.35
CA GLU A 62 8.33 24.14 4.38
C GLU A 62 9.61 23.57 3.76
N ASP A 63 10.69 23.48 4.54
CA ASP A 63 12.04 23.09 4.06
C ASP A 63 12.19 21.57 3.81
N SER A 64 11.20 20.77 4.20
CA SER A 64 11.25 19.30 4.13
C SER A 64 9.89 18.70 3.81
N LEU A 65 9.92 17.48 3.26
CA LEU A 65 8.75 16.67 2.92
C LEU A 65 9.07 15.20 3.17
N SER A 66 8.19 14.50 3.88
CA SER A 66 8.32 13.08 4.18
C SER A 66 7.22 12.29 3.46
N ILE A 67 7.61 11.39 2.56
CA ILE A 67 6.69 10.58 1.76
C ILE A 67 6.82 9.12 2.19
N TYR A 68 5.69 8.47 2.46
CA TYR A 68 5.60 7.04 2.76
C TYR A 68 4.87 6.35 1.60
N THR A 69 5.60 5.62 0.81
CA THR A 69 5.20 5.10 -0.51
C THR A 69 5.57 3.63 -0.66
N TRP A 70 5.30 3.05 -1.80
CA TRP A 70 5.78 1.73 -2.18
C TRP A 70 7.29 1.78 -2.49
N GLY A 71 7.99 0.67 -2.32
CA GLY A 71 9.42 0.61 -2.65
C GLY A 71 9.67 0.72 -4.16
N ASP A 72 10.77 1.37 -4.53
CA ASP A 72 11.21 1.54 -5.93
C ASP A 72 10.12 2.07 -6.89
N TYR A 73 9.23 2.94 -6.37
CA TYR A 73 8.01 3.36 -7.07
C TYR A 73 8.05 4.79 -7.59
N ASP A 74 8.98 5.59 -7.12
CA ASP A 74 9.10 7.00 -7.47
C ASP A 74 10.42 7.25 -8.21
N ASP A 75 10.38 8.02 -9.32
CA ASP A 75 11.58 8.35 -10.10
C ASP A 75 12.51 9.28 -9.29
N PRO A 76 13.75 8.85 -9.01
CA PRO A 76 14.70 9.67 -8.28
C PRO A 76 15.00 11.03 -8.94
N GLY A 77 14.89 11.10 -10.27
CA GLY A 77 15.08 12.34 -11.02
C GLY A 77 13.97 13.36 -10.76
N VAL A 78 12.71 12.91 -10.68
CA VAL A 78 11.57 13.77 -10.33
C VAL A 78 11.71 14.31 -8.91
N ILE A 79 12.15 13.46 -7.96
CA ILE A 79 12.40 13.83 -6.56
C ILE A 79 13.52 14.88 -6.47
N GLU A 80 14.64 14.67 -7.16
CA GLU A 80 15.77 15.61 -7.18
C GLU A 80 15.40 16.95 -7.84
N ASN A 81 14.65 16.91 -8.93
CA ASN A 81 14.18 18.09 -9.64
C ASN A 81 13.25 18.94 -8.77
N PHE A 82 12.29 18.32 -8.07
CA PHE A 82 11.42 19.03 -7.14
C PHE A 82 12.23 19.79 -6.08
N THR A 83 13.20 19.12 -5.44
CA THR A 83 14.06 19.74 -4.44
C THR A 83 14.88 20.90 -5.04
N THR A 84 15.41 20.73 -6.25
CA THR A 84 16.24 21.74 -6.93
C THR A 84 15.41 22.98 -7.33
N GLU A 85 14.18 22.78 -7.79
CA GLU A 85 13.34 23.84 -8.33
C GLU A 85 12.55 24.58 -7.24
N LEU A 86 12.07 23.86 -6.21
CA LEU A 86 11.12 24.37 -5.23
C LEU A 86 11.68 24.46 -3.81
N GLY A 87 12.76 23.75 -3.49
CA GLY A 87 13.51 23.88 -2.24
C GLY A 87 13.35 22.76 -1.22
N PRO A 88 12.15 22.21 -0.94
CA PRO A 88 11.98 21.21 0.12
C PRO A 88 12.81 19.96 -0.13
N THR A 89 13.52 19.51 0.91
CA THR A 89 14.25 18.23 0.87
C THR A 89 13.27 17.08 1.10
N ILE A 90 13.26 16.09 0.20
CA ILE A 90 12.36 14.93 0.29
C ILE A 90 13.05 13.76 0.98
N THR A 91 12.34 13.14 1.92
CA THR A 91 12.68 11.84 2.52
C THR A 91 11.65 10.82 2.10
N LEU A 92 12.10 9.72 1.49
CA LEU A 92 11.25 8.58 1.14
C LEU A 92 11.40 7.47 2.17
N ASP A 93 10.28 6.93 2.63
CA ASP A 93 10.17 5.69 3.39
C ASP A 93 9.24 4.74 2.64
N SER A 94 9.42 3.43 2.78
CA SER A 94 8.59 2.48 2.04
C SER A 94 7.90 1.46 2.93
N TYR A 95 6.81 0.88 2.40
CA TYR A 95 6.05 -0.22 2.97
C TYR A 95 5.80 -1.28 1.90
N ASN A 96 5.43 -2.49 2.34
CA ASN A 96 5.25 -3.65 1.48
C ASN A 96 3.77 -4.00 1.25
N SER A 97 2.85 -3.44 2.06
CA SER A 97 1.41 -3.66 1.91
C SER A 97 0.59 -2.50 2.46
N ASN A 98 -0.65 -2.34 1.98
CA ASN A 98 -1.58 -1.35 2.53
C ASN A 98 -1.91 -1.62 4.01
N GLU A 99 -1.91 -2.89 4.45
CA GLU A 99 -2.11 -3.26 5.84
C GLU A 99 -0.99 -2.73 6.73
N GLU A 100 0.25 -2.77 6.27
CA GLU A 100 1.40 -2.17 6.96
C GLU A 100 1.21 -0.65 7.07
N LEU A 101 0.89 0.02 5.96
CA LEU A 101 0.60 1.45 5.92
C LEU A 101 -0.49 1.82 6.94
N VAL A 102 -1.67 1.20 6.86
CA VAL A 102 -2.81 1.48 7.72
C VAL A 102 -2.48 1.22 9.19
N SER A 103 -1.84 0.09 9.49
CA SER A 103 -1.45 -0.27 10.86
C SER A 103 -0.48 0.74 11.47
N LYS A 104 0.49 1.22 10.70
CA LYS A 104 1.47 2.22 11.13
C LYS A 104 0.81 3.56 11.42
N LEU A 105 -0.10 4.01 10.55
CA LEU A 105 -0.83 5.27 10.73
C LEU A 105 -1.78 5.22 11.93
N ILE A 106 -2.50 4.12 12.13
CA ILE A 106 -3.37 3.92 13.31
C ILE A 106 -2.52 3.93 14.59
N ALA A 107 -1.38 3.25 14.60
CA ALA A 107 -0.48 3.20 15.76
C ALA A 107 0.11 4.57 16.11
N ALA A 108 0.30 5.43 15.11
CA ALA A 108 0.81 6.79 15.29
C ALA A 108 -0.26 7.78 15.83
N ASN A 109 -1.54 7.38 15.85
CA ASN A 109 -2.64 8.16 16.41
C ASN A 109 -2.72 9.60 15.87
N GLY A 110 -2.63 9.77 14.55
CA GLY A 110 -2.83 11.03 13.84
C GLY A 110 -1.59 11.93 13.69
N THR A 111 -0.40 11.46 14.05
CA THR A 111 0.86 12.19 13.86
C THR A 111 1.98 11.21 13.50
N SER A 112 1.90 10.64 12.30
CA SER A 112 2.90 9.65 11.85
C SER A 112 4.27 10.26 11.55
N GLY A 113 4.33 11.58 11.33
CA GLY A 113 5.52 12.28 10.85
C GLY A 113 5.67 12.25 9.32
N TYR A 114 4.77 11.56 8.63
CA TYR A 114 4.68 11.59 7.17
C TYR A 114 3.73 12.69 6.71
N ASP A 115 4.04 13.28 5.56
CA ASP A 115 3.23 14.27 4.90
C ASP A 115 2.37 13.65 3.82
N ILE A 116 2.98 12.90 2.91
CA ILE A 116 2.31 12.21 1.81
C ILE A 116 2.35 10.71 2.07
N ILE A 117 1.23 10.05 1.75
CA ILE A 117 1.06 8.60 1.75
C ILE A 117 0.43 8.16 0.43
N VAL A 118 0.65 6.90 0.03
CA VAL A 118 0.26 6.41 -1.31
C VAL A 118 -0.61 5.15 -1.20
N PRO A 119 -1.83 5.24 -0.65
CA PRO A 119 -2.72 4.10 -0.51
C PRO A 119 -3.34 3.65 -1.83
N THR A 120 -3.62 2.35 -1.94
CA THR A 120 -4.44 1.79 -3.02
C THR A 120 -5.93 2.07 -2.77
N GLY A 121 -6.68 2.35 -3.84
CA GLY A 121 -8.06 2.80 -3.80
C GLY A 121 -9.00 2.08 -2.82
N PRO A 122 -9.08 0.73 -2.81
CA PRO A 122 -9.97 -0.01 -1.91
C PRO A 122 -9.73 0.24 -0.42
N PHE A 123 -8.55 0.71 -0.01
CA PHE A 123 -8.22 1.01 1.39
C PHE A 123 -8.65 2.41 1.83
N ILE A 124 -8.88 3.33 0.88
CA ILE A 124 -9.20 4.74 1.16
C ILE A 124 -10.46 4.88 2.03
N PRO A 125 -11.60 4.21 1.78
CA PRO A 125 -12.78 4.35 2.63
C PRO A 125 -12.51 4.02 4.11
N GLN A 126 -11.81 2.93 4.38
CA GLN A 126 -11.44 2.57 5.74
C GLN A 126 -10.49 3.60 6.37
N MET A 127 -9.58 4.16 5.59
CA MET A 127 -8.65 5.17 6.08
C MET A 127 -9.36 6.50 6.38
N ILE A 128 -10.37 6.88 5.58
CA ILE A 128 -11.25 8.03 5.85
C ILE A 128 -12.01 7.82 7.17
N GLU A 129 -12.64 6.65 7.35
CA GLU A 129 -13.38 6.32 8.58
C GLU A 129 -12.51 6.37 9.83
N ASN A 130 -11.22 6.04 9.70
CA ASN A 130 -10.26 6.11 10.81
C ASN A 130 -9.59 7.49 10.95
N GLY A 131 -9.95 8.48 10.15
CA GLY A 131 -9.39 9.84 10.22
C GLY A 131 -7.90 9.90 9.93
N LEU A 132 -7.41 9.09 8.97
CA LEU A 132 -5.99 8.97 8.64
C LEU A 132 -5.52 9.96 7.57
N PHE A 133 -6.42 10.78 7.03
CA PHE A 133 -6.12 11.78 6.01
C PHE A 133 -6.36 13.21 6.49
N THR A 134 -5.65 14.13 5.86
CA THR A 134 -5.97 15.56 5.81
C THR A 134 -6.67 15.82 4.47
N PRO A 135 -7.82 16.52 4.44
CA PRO A 135 -8.46 16.89 3.17
C PRO A 135 -7.53 17.71 2.28
N LEU A 136 -7.57 17.44 0.99
CA LEU A 136 -6.82 18.19 -0.02
C LEU A 136 -7.43 19.58 -0.25
N ASN A 137 -6.57 20.57 -0.36
CA ASN A 137 -6.96 21.87 -0.88
C ASN A 137 -6.72 21.89 -2.40
N LEU A 138 -7.75 21.56 -3.18
CA LEU A 138 -7.63 21.44 -4.64
C LEU A 138 -7.28 22.78 -5.33
N ASP A 139 -7.52 23.92 -4.69
CA ASP A 139 -7.08 25.24 -5.21
C ASP A 139 -5.54 25.33 -5.29
N LEU A 140 -4.83 24.52 -4.49
CA LEU A 140 -3.36 24.43 -4.51
C LEU A 140 -2.83 23.34 -5.44
N ILE A 141 -3.73 22.55 -6.06
CA ILE A 141 -3.39 21.45 -6.98
C ILE A 141 -4.06 21.67 -8.35
N PRO A 142 -3.85 22.80 -9.03
CA PRO A 142 -4.49 23.07 -10.32
C PRO A 142 -4.12 22.04 -11.39
N ASN A 143 -2.96 21.37 -11.31
CA ASN A 143 -2.56 20.35 -12.27
C ASN A 143 -3.39 19.05 -12.19
N ILE A 144 -4.36 18.94 -11.27
CA ILE A 144 -5.37 17.88 -11.29
C ILE A 144 -6.12 17.85 -12.64
N GLU A 145 -6.17 18.97 -13.36
CA GLU A 145 -6.76 19.05 -14.72
C GLU A 145 -6.06 18.16 -15.76
N HIS A 146 -4.83 17.72 -15.49
CA HIS A 146 -4.08 16.81 -16.35
C HIS A 146 -4.37 15.33 -16.06
N VAL A 147 -5.04 15.01 -14.97
CA VAL A 147 -5.48 13.64 -14.67
C VAL A 147 -6.63 13.29 -15.59
N ASP A 148 -6.55 12.11 -16.23
CA ASP A 148 -7.65 11.63 -17.06
C ASP A 148 -8.95 11.58 -16.24
N PRO A 149 -10.06 12.12 -16.75
CA PRO A 149 -11.35 12.11 -16.03
C PRO A 149 -11.83 10.72 -15.60
N GLU A 150 -11.38 9.65 -16.25
CA GLU A 150 -11.70 8.26 -15.86
C GLU A 150 -11.06 7.87 -14.51
N PHE A 151 -10.03 8.59 -14.05
CA PHE A 151 -9.33 8.35 -12.80
C PHE A 151 -9.68 9.38 -11.72
N LEU A 152 -10.69 10.21 -11.93
CA LEU A 152 -11.22 11.17 -10.95
C LEU A 152 -12.62 10.74 -10.48
N GLY A 153 -12.98 11.14 -9.26
CA GLY A 153 -14.32 10.91 -8.73
C GLY A 153 -14.68 9.43 -8.56
N LEU A 154 -13.70 8.61 -8.22
CA LEU A 154 -13.88 7.17 -8.09
C LEU A 154 -14.69 6.81 -6.84
N ALA A 155 -15.23 5.59 -6.80
CA ALA A 155 -16.17 5.15 -5.77
C ALA A 155 -15.64 5.27 -4.33
N TRP A 156 -14.35 5.25 -4.15
CA TRP A 156 -13.70 5.39 -2.84
C TRP A 156 -13.51 6.84 -2.38
N ASP A 157 -13.53 7.81 -3.30
CA ASP A 157 -13.40 9.25 -3.02
C ASP A 157 -14.03 10.07 -4.16
N PRO A 158 -15.38 10.14 -4.21
CA PRO A 158 -16.11 10.72 -5.35
C PRO A 158 -15.85 12.21 -5.61
N GLU A 159 -15.41 12.95 -4.60
CA GLU A 159 -15.12 14.39 -4.70
C GLU A 159 -13.63 14.69 -4.81
N ASN A 160 -12.77 13.67 -4.81
CA ASN A 160 -11.31 13.80 -4.67
C ASN A 160 -10.92 14.68 -3.46
N GLU A 161 -11.66 14.53 -2.37
CA GLU A 161 -11.43 15.29 -1.15
C GLU A 161 -10.14 14.86 -0.45
N TYR A 162 -9.74 13.60 -0.59
CA TYR A 162 -8.61 13.03 0.15
C TYR A 162 -7.52 12.46 -0.75
N SER A 163 -7.81 12.18 -2.02
CA SER A 163 -6.94 11.39 -2.87
C SER A 163 -6.99 11.81 -4.34
N ILE A 164 -5.84 11.69 -5.02
CA ILE A 164 -5.71 11.88 -6.47
C ILE A 164 -4.90 10.71 -7.03
N CYS A 165 -5.33 10.15 -8.15
CA CYS A 165 -4.62 9.06 -8.81
C CYS A 165 -3.13 9.41 -9.02
N LYS A 166 -2.23 8.52 -8.52
CA LYS A 166 -0.80 8.55 -8.78
C LYS A 166 -0.48 7.70 -10.01
N ALA A 167 -0.85 6.45 -9.94
CA ALA A 167 -0.60 5.47 -10.98
C ALA A 167 -1.62 4.33 -10.89
N TRP A 168 -1.79 3.61 -11.97
CA TRP A 168 -2.62 2.42 -12.03
C TRP A 168 -1.91 1.32 -12.82
N GLY A 169 -2.32 0.10 -12.58
CA GLY A 169 -1.76 -1.03 -13.29
C GLY A 169 -2.58 -2.29 -13.09
N THR A 170 -2.00 -3.40 -13.50
CA THR A 170 -2.63 -4.71 -13.47
C THR A 170 -1.74 -5.73 -12.78
N THR A 171 -2.37 -6.68 -12.08
CA THR A 171 -1.70 -7.87 -11.55
C THR A 171 -1.75 -8.98 -12.60
N GLY A 172 -0.61 -9.62 -12.81
CA GLY A 172 -0.46 -10.73 -13.74
C GLY A 172 0.72 -11.60 -13.34
N PHE A 173 1.37 -12.20 -14.32
CA PHE A 173 2.56 -12.99 -14.04
C PHE A 173 3.54 -13.01 -15.22
N VAL A 174 4.79 -13.33 -14.92
CA VAL A 174 5.80 -13.69 -15.93
C VAL A 174 6.19 -15.14 -15.76
N TYR A 175 6.58 -15.77 -16.85
CA TYR A 175 7.15 -17.12 -16.81
C TYR A 175 8.35 -17.26 -17.74
N ASP A 176 9.22 -18.16 -17.34
CA ASP A 176 10.42 -18.56 -18.07
C ASP A 176 10.07 -19.57 -19.15
N THR A 177 10.15 -19.16 -20.40
CA THR A 177 9.84 -20.01 -21.56
C THR A 177 10.81 -21.16 -21.80
N THR A 178 11.96 -21.15 -21.10
CA THR A 178 12.93 -22.26 -21.15
C THR A 178 12.58 -23.38 -20.15
N VAL A 179 11.69 -23.10 -19.19
CA VAL A 179 11.19 -24.05 -18.19
C VAL A 179 9.77 -24.50 -18.51
N ILE A 180 8.92 -23.55 -18.93
CA ILE A 180 7.51 -23.78 -19.27
C ILE A 180 7.38 -23.58 -20.79
N ASP A 181 7.30 -24.64 -21.54
CA ASP A 181 7.31 -24.64 -23.00
C ASP A 181 5.91 -24.46 -23.63
N ARG A 182 4.85 -24.50 -22.81
CA ARG A 182 3.46 -24.22 -23.24
C ARG A 182 3.10 -22.75 -23.03
N GLU A 183 2.10 -22.30 -23.77
CA GLU A 183 1.55 -20.97 -23.57
C GLU A 183 0.64 -20.93 -22.32
N LEU A 184 0.88 -19.94 -21.45
CA LEU A 184 0.02 -19.64 -20.32
C LEU A 184 -0.77 -18.35 -20.64
N THR A 185 -2.08 -18.33 -20.34
CA THR A 185 -2.97 -17.22 -20.68
C THR A 185 -3.97 -16.87 -19.59
N THR A 186 -4.10 -17.73 -18.59
CA THR A 186 -5.10 -17.62 -17.52
C THR A 186 -4.48 -17.84 -16.14
N TRP A 187 -5.17 -17.42 -15.09
CA TRP A 187 -4.78 -17.76 -13.72
C TRP A 187 -4.87 -19.27 -13.45
N ALA A 188 -5.77 -19.98 -14.11
CA ALA A 188 -5.82 -21.45 -14.02
C ALA A 188 -4.54 -22.08 -14.60
N ASP A 189 -4.02 -21.53 -15.72
CA ASP A 189 -2.73 -21.98 -16.26
C ASP A 189 -1.57 -21.70 -15.30
N PHE A 190 -1.57 -20.53 -14.64
CA PHE A 190 -0.59 -20.18 -13.60
C PHE A 190 -0.59 -21.21 -12.46
N LEU A 191 -1.78 -21.49 -11.89
CA LEU A 191 -1.94 -22.41 -10.77
C LEU A 191 -1.56 -23.87 -11.17
N ASP A 192 -1.86 -24.27 -12.40
CA ASP A 192 -1.47 -25.56 -12.93
C ASP A 192 0.06 -25.66 -13.12
N ALA A 193 0.68 -24.65 -13.74
CA ALA A 193 2.13 -24.59 -13.95
C ALA A 193 2.90 -24.55 -12.62
N ALA A 194 2.35 -23.84 -11.61
CA ALA A 194 2.93 -23.80 -10.26
C ALA A 194 3.03 -25.18 -9.62
N GLN A 195 2.04 -26.04 -9.84
CA GLN A 195 2.00 -27.39 -9.29
C GLN A 195 2.81 -28.41 -10.12
N ASN A 196 3.14 -28.10 -11.37
CA ASN A 196 3.78 -29.00 -12.32
C ASN A 196 5.17 -28.47 -12.74
N GLU A 197 5.25 -27.76 -13.89
CA GLU A 197 6.53 -27.41 -14.52
C GLU A 197 7.39 -26.48 -13.66
N ALA A 198 6.77 -25.57 -12.91
CA ALA A 198 7.47 -24.60 -12.06
C ALA A 198 7.54 -25.01 -10.59
N SER A 199 7.13 -26.24 -10.24
CA SER A 199 7.09 -26.68 -8.84
C SER A 199 8.42 -26.46 -8.10
N GLY A 200 8.40 -25.73 -6.99
CA GLY A 200 9.58 -25.35 -6.22
C GLY A 200 10.37 -24.17 -6.81
N SER A 201 9.85 -23.54 -7.89
CA SER A 201 10.45 -22.37 -8.55
C SER A 201 9.38 -21.32 -8.85
N VAL A 202 8.48 -21.08 -7.89
CA VAL A 202 7.38 -20.12 -7.96
C VAL A 202 7.65 -18.98 -7.00
N SER A 203 7.57 -17.75 -7.47
CA SER A 203 7.49 -16.54 -6.64
C SER A 203 6.08 -15.98 -6.67
N MET A 204 5.50 -15.69 -5.52
CA MET A 204 4.25 -14.96 -5.40
C MET A 204 4.49 -13.61 -4.74
N LEU A 205 3.61 -12.65 -5.00
CA LEU A 205 3.61 -11.37 -4.31
C LEU A 205 3.40 -11.60 -2.81
N ASP A 206 4.07 -10.81 -1.97
CA ASP A 206 3.84 -10.79 -0.51
C ASP A 206 2.63 -9.87 -0.20
N ASP A 207 1.51 -10.21 -0.84
CA ASP A 207 0.24 -9.50 -0.75
C ASP A 207 -0.91 -10.52 -0.62
N PRO A 208 -1.60 -10.57 0.52
CA PRO A 208 -2.67 -11.52 0.76
C PRO A 208 -3.82 -11.44 -0.24
N ILE A 209 -4.14 -10.23 -0.73
CA ILE A 209 -5.23 -10.01 -1.70
C ILE A 209 -4.83 -10.59 -3.06
N ALA A 210 -3.61 -10.33 -3.52
CA ALA A 210 -3.09 -10.87 -4.78
C ALA A 210 -2.92 -12.41 -4.72
N ILE A 211 -2.50 -12.95 -3.56
CA ILE A 211 -2.39 -14.40 -3.34
C ILE A 211 -3.76 -15.08 -3.46
N ALA A 212 -4.76 -14.62 -2.69
CA ALA A 212 -6.13 -15.15 -2.75
C ALA A 212 -6.75 -14.89 -4.13
N GLY A 213 -6.45 -13.72 -4.71
CA GLY A 213 -6.90 -13.30 -6.03
C GLY A 213 -6.51 -14.27 -7.14
N ALA A 214 -5.31 -14.84 -7.11
CA ALA A 214 -4.88 -15.81 -8.12
C ALA A 214 -5.84 -17.01 -8.23
N TYR A 215 -6.37 -17.50 -7.10
CA TYR A 215 -7.39 -18.54 -7.11
C TYR A 215 -8.75 -18.00 -7.54
N LEU A 216 -9.22 -16.91 -6.90
CA LEU A 216 -10.53 -16.33 -7.18
C LEU A 216 -10.69 -15.95 -8.66
N TRP A 217 -9.69 -15.30 -9.25
CA TRP A 217 -9.69 -14.96 -10.68
C TRP A 217 -9.67 -16.21 -11.56
N SER A 218 -9.03 -17.30 -11.13
CA SER A 218 -8.99 -18.55 -11.90
C SER A 218 -10.37 -19.20 -12.06
N ILE A 219 -11.27 -18.94 -11.12
CA ILE A 219 -12.66 -19.41 -11.14
C ILE A 219 -13.66 -18.33 -11.57
N GLY A 220 -13.17 -17.14 -11.96
CA GLY A 220 -14.00 -16.03 -12.43
C GLY A 220 -14.64 -15.17 -11.34
N GLU A 221 -14.16 -15.29 -10.11
CA GLU A 221 -14.67 -14.54 -8.96
C GLU A 221 -13.80 -13.30 -8.67
N SER A 222 -14.36 -12.35 -7.90
CA SER A 222 -13.67 -11.11 -7.52
C SER A 222 -12.82 -11.30 -6.27
N GLN A 223 -11.59 -10.74 -6.25
CA GLN A 223 -10.80 -10.65 -5.03
C GLN A 223 -11.46 -9.79 -3.93
N SER A 224 -12.43 -8.93 -4.29
CA SER A 224 -13.19 -8.11 -3.34
C SER A 224 -14.43 -8.82 -2.80
N THR A 225 -14.54 -10.15 -2.98
CA THR A 225 -15.66 -10.93 -2.44
C THR A 225 -15.69 -10.86 -0.92
N THR A 226 -16.91 -10.80 -0.36
CA THR A 226 -17.18 -10.91 1.09
C THR A 226 -17.83 -12.23 1.44
N ASP A 227 -17.90 -13.19 0.50
CA ASP A 227 -18.43 -14.52 0.74
C ASP A 227 -17.39 -15.34 1.53
N GLU A 228 -17.68 -15.56 2.81
CA GLU A 228 -16.81 -16.30 3.73
C GLU A 228 -16.54 -17.75 3.28
N ALA A 229 -17.52 -18.40 2.63
CA ALA A 229 -17.32 -19.76 2.13
C ALA A 229 -16.35 -19.80 0.97
N LEU A 230 -16.43 -18.81 0.07
CA LEU A 230 -15.55 -18.67 -1.08
C LEU A 230 -14.11 -18.27 -0.65
N LEU A 231 -14.00 -17.39 0.35
CA LEU A 231 -12.70 -17.04 0.95
C LEU A 231 -12.05 -18.24 1.64
N ALA A 232 -12.81 -19.05 2.37
CA ALA A 232 -12.31 -20.27 2.99
C ALA A 232 -11.88 -21.33 1.94
N GLU A 233 -12.58 -21.42 0.82
CA GLU A 233 -12.21 -22.29 -0.30
C GLU A 233 -10.89 -21.82 -0.95
N ALA A 234 -10.74 -20.49 -1.15
CA ALA A 234 -9.50 -19.91 -1.67
C ALA A 234 -8.32 -20.18 -0.73
N GLU A 235 -8.48 -19.97 0.57
CA GLU A 235 -7.47 -20.28 1.59
C GLU A 235 -7.08 -21.76 1.54
N ASP A 236 -8.06 -22.68 1.59
CA ASP A 236 -7.81 -24.13 1.57
C ASP A 236 -7.04 -24.54 0.31
N TYR A 237 -7.44 -24.02 -0.87
CA TYR A 237 -6.79 -24.33 -2.12
C TYR A 237 -5.34 -23.81 -2.15
N MET A 238 -5.13 -22.54 -1.79
CA MET A 238 -3.80 -21.92 -1.83
C MET A 238 -2.85 -22.58 -0.83
N VAL A 239 -3.31 -22.89 0.39
CA VAL A 239 -2.49 -23.51 1.43
C VAL A 239 -2.13 -24.95 1.09
N ASN A 240 -3.09 -25.73 0.61
CA ASN A 240 -2.88 -27.18 0.42
C ASN A 240 -2.33 -27.56 -0.96
N ASN A 241 -2.65 -26.75 -2.00
CA ASN A 241 -2.26 -27.10 -3.38
C ASN A 241 -1.15 -26.22 -3.94
N ILE A 242 -1.02 -24.95 -3.49
CA ILE A 242 -0.05 -24.01 -4.09
C ILE A 242 1.14 -23.74 -3.18
N ALA A 243 0.91 -23.52 -1.88
CA ALA A 243 1.98 -23.22 -0.93
C ALA A 243 3.13 -24.25 -0.92
N PRO A 244 2.90 -25.56 -1.09
CA PRO A 244 4.00 -26.55 -1.18
C PRO A 244 4.95 -26.35 -2.37
N HIS A 245 4.55 -25.58 -3.37
CA HIS A 245 5.28 -25.35 -4.61
C HIS A 245 5.96 -23.99 -4.69
N ILE A 246 5.63 -23.07 -3.74
CA ILE A 246 6.20 -21.73 -3.68
C ILE A 246 7.63 -21.79 -3.14
N SER A 247 8.56 -21.13 -3.82
CA SER A 247 9.94 -20.97 -3.36
C SER A 247 10.13 -19.69 -2.53
N THR A 248 9.39 -18.62 -2.83
CA THR A 248 9.52 -17.34 -2.14
C THR A 248 8.26 -16.49 -2.30
N PHE A 249 8.09 -15.56 -1.34
CA PHE A 249 7.21 -14.40 -1.47
C PHE A 249 8.08 -13.16 -1.63
N GLU A 250 7.70 -12.26 -2.54
CA GLU A 250 8.51 -11.09 -2.87
C GLU A 250 7.62 -9.92 -3.30
N SER A 251 7.84 -8.75 -2.71
CA SER A 251 7.09 -7.54 -3.03
C SER A 251 7.62 -6.78 -4.24
N TYR A 252 8.88 -7.04 -4.66
CA TYR A 252 9.53 -6.36 -5.77
C TYR A 252 10.25 -7.34 -6.70
N PRO A 253 9.51 -8.29 -7.31
CA PRO A 253 10.13 -9.35 -8.10
C PRO A 253 10.84 -8.84 -9.36
N GLY A 254 10.49 -7.64 -9.85
CA GLY A 254 11.17 -6.99 -10.97
C GLY A 254 12.62 -6.64 -10.70
N GLY A 255 12.94 -6.21 -9.47
CA GLY A 255 14.32 -5.89 -9.07
C GLY A 255 15.11 -7.09 -8.56
N THR A 256 14.45 -8.16 -8.12
CA THR A 256 15.08 -9.24 -7.36
C THR A 256 15.00 -10.60 -8.02
N ILE A 257 13.81 -11.04 -8.45
CA ILE A 257 13.53 -12.40 -8.92
C ILE A 257 13.79 -12.56 -10.42
N ILE A 258 13.22 -11.67 -11.24
CA ILE A 258 13.23 -11.77 -12.70
C ILE A 258 14.66 -11.58 -13.23
N PRO A 259 15.43 -10.52 -12.87
CA PRO A 259 16.77 -10.31 -13.38
C PRO A 259 17.77 -11.41 -12.99
N THR A 260 17.54 -12.05 -11.83
CA THR A 260 18.43 -13.09 -11.29
C THR A 260 18.01 -14.51 -11.68
N ASN A 261 16.87 -14.67 -12.34
CA ASN A 261 16.24 -15.96 -12.66
C ASN A 261 16.01 -16.83 -11.39
N ALA A 262 15.66 -16.22 -10.26
CA ALA A 262 15.50 -16.92 -8.99
C ALA A 262 14.24 -17.78 -8.91
N ALA A 263 13.24 -17.52 -9.76
CA ALA A 263 12.05 -18.37 -9.95
C ALA A 263 11.71 -18.45 -11.44
N ALA A 264 11.00 -19.52 -11.84
CA ALA A 264 10.58 -19.74 -13.22
C ALA A 264 9.17 -19.25 -13.52
N LEU A 265 8.35 -19.04 -12.48
CA LEU A 265 6.99 -18.55 -12.56
C LEU A 265 6.80 -17.50 -11.46
N VAL A 266 6.41 -16.28 -11.83
CA VAL A 266 6.44 -15.12 -10.93
C VAL A 266 5.14 -14.34 -11.06
N GLN A 267 4.32 -14.32 -10.00
CA GLN A 267 3.22 -13.38 -9.87
C GLN A 267 3.79 -11.97 -9.66
N THR A 268 3.32 -10.98 -10.39
CA THR A 268 3.89 -9.63 -10.37
C THR A 268 2.93 -8.58 -10.94
N TRP A 269 3.22 -7.31 -10.72
CA TRP A 269 2.55 -6.19 -11.36
C TRP A 269 3.18 -5.90 -12.74
N ASN A 270 2.39 -5.32 -13.64
CA ASN A 270 2.80 -5.04 -15.03
C ASN A 270 4.05 -4.15 -15.14
N GLY A 271 4.15 -3.10 -14.31
CA GLY A 271 5.30 -2.20 -14.28
C GLY A 271 6.56 -2.90 -13.81
N ASP A 272 6.44 -3.65 -12.74
CA ASP A 272 7.52 -4.44 -12.14
C ASP A 272 8.00 -5.58 -13.06
N ALA A 273 7.06 -6.27 -13.73
CA ALA A 273 7.39 -7.23 -14.77
C ALA A 273 8.22 -6.61 -15.91
N ARG A 274 7.79 -5.44 -16.39
CA ARG A 274 8.49 -4.72 -17.45
C ARG A 274 9.91 -4.36 -17.03
N LEU A 275 10.09 -3.82 -15.83
CA LEU A 275 11.40 -3.47 -15.28
C LEU A 275 12.30 -4.71 -15.22
N GLY A 276 11.83 -5.78 -14.59
CA GLY A 276 12.61 -7.00 -14.42
C GLY A 276 13.00 -7.67 -15.74
N ILE A 277 12.11 -7.67 -16.73
CA ILE A 277 12.40 -8.20 -18.07
C ILE A 277 13.47 -7.35 -18.74
N LEU A 278 13.40 -6.01 -18.67
CA LEU A 278 14.38 -5.11 -19.29
C LEU A 278 15.76 -5.22 -18.62
N GLU A 279 15.82 -5.48 -17.33
CA GLU A 279 17.07 -5.65 -16.58
C GLU A 279 17.63 -7.08 -16.65
N SER A 280 16.84 -8.04 -17.16
CA SER A 280 17.31 -9.41 -17.35
C SER A 280 18.43 -9.48 -18.39
N ALA A 281 19.43 -10.35 -18.13
CA ALA A 281 20.49 -10.63 -19.09
C ALA A 281 19.96 -11.31 -20.38
N ASP A 282 18.79 -11.94 -20.34
CA ASP A 282 18.08 -12.59 -21.46
C ASP A 282 16.59 -12.24 -21.41
N PRO A 283 16.20 -11.07 -21.89
CA PRO A 283 14.80 -10.62 -21.87
C PRO A 283 13.84 -11.54 -22.66
N ASP A 284 14.30 -12.17 -23.73
CA ASP A 284 13.51 -13.04 -24.60
C ASP A 284 13.09 -14.35 -23.91
N ARG A 285 13.73 -14.67 -22.80
CA ARG A 285 13.42 -15.81 -21.95
C ARG A 285 12.07 -15.64 -21.24
N TRP A 286 11.68 -14.40 -20.94
CA TRP A 286 10.54 -14.07 -20.13
C TRP A 286 9.32 -13.71 -20.97
N LYS A 287 8.16 -14.19 -20.58
CA LYS A 287 6.89 -13.81 -21.16
C LYS A 287 5.96 -13.27 -20.10
N TRP A 288 5.55 -12.00 -20.28
CA TRP A 288 4.49 -11.40 -19.48
C TRP A 288 3.12 -11.89 -19.93
N VAL A 289 2.24 -12.15 -18.99
CA VAL A 289 0.84 -12.52 -19.19
C VAL A 289 -0.06 -11.58 -18.41
N LEU A 290 -0.99 -10.93 -19.11
CA LEU A 290 -2.18 -10.34 -18.53
C LEU A 290 -3.27 -11.41 -18.58
N PRO A 291 -3.63 -12.03 -17.44
CA PRO A 291 -4.48 -13.22 -17.46
C PRO A 291 -5.92 -12.91 -17.84
N ALA A 292 -6.48 -13.73 -18.72
CA ALA A 292 -7.89 -13.70 -19.09
C ALA A 292 -8.68 -14.75 -18.29
N PRO A 293 -10.01 -14.63 -18.11
CA PRO A 293 -10.85 -13.50 -18.52
C PRO A 293 -10.83 -12.33 -17.56
N THR A 294 -10.24 -12.49 -16.37
CA THR A 294 -10.24 -11.46 -15.33
C THR A 294 -8.93 -11.45 -14.53
N THR A 295 -8.56 -10.28 -14.08
CA THR A 295 -7.50 -10.02 -13.12
C THR A 295 -7.77 -8.68 -12.43
N GLU A 296 -6.88 -8.28 -11.51
CA GLU A 296 -6.97 -7.00 -10.83
C GLU A 296 -6.53 -5.84 -11.72
N ILE A 297 -7.27 -4.74 -11.62
CA ILE A 297 -6.76 -3.39 -11.88
C ILE A 297 -6.64 -2.70 -10.53
N TRP A 298 -5.44 -2.28 -10.19
CA TRP A 298 -5.17 -1.50 -8.99
C TRP A 298 -4.91 -0.04 -9.35
N MET A 299 -5.14 0.84 -8.38
CA MET A 299 -4.85 2.25 -8.51
C MET A 299 -4.35 2.79 -7.19
N ASP A 300 -3.15 3.34 -7.21
CA ASP A 300 -2.54 4.02 -6.08
C ASP A 300 -2.76 5.53 -6.17
N ASN A 301 -2.84 6.16 -5.01
CA ASN A 301 -3.28 7.53 -4.94
C ASN A 301 -2.35 8.37 -4.08
N TRP A 302 -2.06 9.59 -4.52
CA TRP A 302 -1.48 10.62 -3.67
C TRP A 302 -2.50 11.06 -2.63
N ALA A 303 -2.12 11.05 -1.38
CA ALA A 303 -2.95 11.53 -0.27
C ALA A 303 -2.07 12.19 0.81
N ILE A 304 -2.64 13.11 1.59
CA ILE A 304 -1.95 13.79 2.68
C ILE A 304 -2.34 13.11 4.00
N ALA A 305 -1.34 12.67 4.76
CA ALA A 305 -1.55 12.02 6.04
C ALA A 305 -2.19 12.95 7.08
N ALA A 306 -3.00 12.39 7.97
CA ALA A 306 -3.53 13.14 9.10
C ALA A 306 -2.38 13.72 9.93
N GLY A 307 -2.48 15.01 10.24
CA GLY A 307 -1.44 15.68 11.03
C GLY A 307 -0.11 15.88 10.31
N ALA A 308 -0.11 15.87 8.97
CA ALA A 308 1.07 16.17 8.17
C ALA A 308 1.78 17.43 8.64
N PRO A 309 3.07 17.38 8.97
CA PRO A 309 3.79 18.53 9.48
C PRO A 309 4.10 19.59 8.42
N HIS A 310 4.12 19.21 7.12
CA HIS A 310 4.52 20.08 6.02
C HIS A 310 3.44 20.15 4.91
N PRO A 311 2.23 20.68 5.20
CA PRO A 311 1.10 20.63 4.28
C PRO A 311 1.28 21.49 3.02
N GLU A 312 2.00 22.62 3.07
CA GLU A 312 2.26 23.45 1.89
C GLU A 312 3.18 22.71 0.90
N ALA A 313 4.28 22.11 1.39
CA ALA A 313 5.19 21.32 0.57
C ALA A 313 4.49 20.05 0.00
N ALA A 314 3.59 19.42 0.77
CA ALA A 314 2.82 18.26 0.31
C ALA A 314 1.90 18.60 -0.87
N HIS A 315 1.15 19.69 -0.79
CA HIS A 315 0.30 20.13 -1.91
C HIS A 315 1.13 20.54 -3.12
N ALA A 316 2.25 21.27 -2.90
CA ALA A 316 3.15 21.66 -3.97
C ALA A 316 3.75 20.45 -4.68
N PHE A 317 4.14 19.39 -3.93
CA PHE A 317 4.66 18.17 -4.52
C PHE A 317 3.61 17.43 -5.34
N ILE A 318 2.40 17.22 -4.80
CA ILE A 318 1.30 16.57 -5.54
C ILE A 318 1.01 17.37 -6.83
N ASN A 319 0.93 18.69 -6.74
CA ASN A 319 0.74 19.52 -7.92
C ASN A 319 1.89 19.39 -8.94
N TYR A 320 3.14 19.30 -8.47
CA TYR A 320 4.33 19.18 -9.30
C TYR A 320 4.35 17.86 -10.09
N VAL A 321 4.07 16.73 -9.43
CA VAL A 321 4.10 15.40 -10.08
C VAL A 321 2.91 15.18 -11.03
N LEU A 322 1.86 15.99 -10.96
CA LEU A 322 0.73 15.94 -11.89
C LEU A 322 0.97 16.74 -13.19
N THR A 323 2.12 17.40 -13.36
CA THR A 323 2.47 17.96 -14.67
C THR A 323 2.81 16.86 -15.66
N PRO A 324 2.49 17.00 -16.96
CA PRO A 324 2.80 15.97 -17.97
C PRO A 324 4.27 15.60 -18.05
N GLU A 325 5.17 16.56 -17.74
CA GLU A 325 6.61 16.34 -17.77
C GLU A 325 7.14 15.51 -16.60
N ASN A 326 6.42 15.52 -15.45
CA ASN A 326 6.84 14.88 -14.21
C ASN A 326 6.02 13.64 -13.84
N SER A 327 4.97 13.33 -14.61
CA SER A 327 4.04 12.22 -14.36
C SER A 327 4.45 10.89 -15.01
N LEU A 328 5.68 10.79 -15.52
CA LEU A 328 6.20 9.61 -16.23
C LEU A 328 6.86 8.62 -15.28
#